data_4421ad1ba5a55d1802e411f7b1427f8f
#
_entry.id   4421ad1ba5a55d1802e411f7b1427f8f
#
_cell.length_a   1.000
_cell.length_b   1.000
_cell.length_c   1.000
_cell.angle_alpha   90.00
_cell.angle_beta   90.00
_cell.angle_gamma   90.00
#
_symmetry.space_group_name_H-M   'P 1'
#
loop_
_entity.id
_entity.type
_entity.pdbx_description
1 polymer ?
#
loop_
_entity_poly.entity_id
_entity_poly.type
_entity_poly.pdbx_seq_one_letter_code
_entity_poly.pdbx_strand_id
1 'polypeptide(L)'
;MATNAHSAAPVLVVDDDRAFSKFLRLVLERAGYETLEAASGEDALRIARDCSPVVVLLDIVLPRLNGYEVCHGLREMLGDTAAIVFISGARTDPVDVASGLLVGADDYMVKPVDPDELVARVGALARRVQGVRSEDNGTRTAPKLTPRETEILEMLADGCSQRDMAQLLSISPKTVGLHIEHILGKLDVHSRTQAVAAAYRRNLVGRRA
;
A
#
# COMPACT_ATOMS: atom_id res chain seq x y z
N MET A 1 -2.79 17.03 -32.67
CA MET A 1 -2.27 15.97 -31.79
C MET A 1 -3.14 15.98 -30.54
N ALA A 2 -4.04 15.05 -30.43
CA ALA A 2 -5.00 14.99 -29.32
C ALA A 2 -4.28 14.39 -28.11
N THR A 3 -4.02 15.22 -27.09
CA THR A 3 -3.62 14.78 -25.76
C THR A 3 -4.80 14.02 -25.16
N ASN A 4 -4.69 12.71 -25.06
CA ASN A 4 -5.56 11.89 -24.24
C ASN A 4 -5.36 12.30 -22.78
N ALA A 5 -6.10 13.31 -22.34
CA ALA A 5 -6.29 13.59 -20.92
C ALA A 5 -7.24 12.53 -20.36
N HIS A 6 -6.70 11.34 -20.06
CA HIS A 6 -7.33 10.53 -19.04
C HIS A 6 -7.14 11.31 -17.74
N SER A 7 -8.23 11.83 -17.18
CA SER A 7 -8.26 12.39 -15.83
C SER A 7 -7.89 11.25 -14.86
N ALA A 8 -6.60 10.97 -14.78
CA ALA A 8 -6.08 10.04 -13.79
C ALA A 8 -6.29 10.70 -12.43
N ALA A 9 -6.85 9.96 -11.48
CA ALA A 9 -7.01 10.46 -10.12
C ALA A 9 -5.66 10.98 -9.58
N PRO A 10 -5.66 12.13 -8.85
CA PRO A 10 -4.43 12.83 -8.49
C PRO A 10 -3.57 12.06 -7.49
N VAL A 11 -2.29 12.41 -7.43
CA VAL A 11 -1.36 12.01 -6.36
C VAL A 11 -1.36 13.10 -5.30
N LEU A 12 -1.60 12.75 -4.04
CA LEU A 12 -1.53 13.66 -2.91
C LEU A 12 -0.15 13.56 -2.24
N VAL A 13 0.55 14.69 -2.15
CA VAL A 13 1.81 14.83 -1.41
C VAL A 13 1.53 15.49 -0.07
N VAL A 14 1.93 14.86 1.02
CA VAL A 14 1.72 15.32 2.40
C VAL A 14 3.07 15.45 3.08
N ASP A 15 3.56 16.67 3.21
CA ASP A 15 4.85 16.99 3.79
C ASP A 15 4.88 18.46 4.24
N ASP A 16 5.36 18.75 5.43
CA ASP A 16 5.47 20.13 5.94
C ASP A 16 6.72 20.86 5.41
N ASP A 17 7.72 20.13 4.89
CA ASP A 17 8.83 20.70 4.14
C ASP A 17 8.38 21.10 2.72
N ARG A 18 8.10 22.39 2.56
CA ARG A 18 7.69 22.97 1.28
C ARG A 18 8.68 22.76 0.13
N ALA A 19 9.98 22.68 0.44
CA ALA A 19 11.00 22.48 -0.60
C ALA A 19 10.96 21.04 -1.11
N PHE A 20 10.80 20.09 -0.20
CA PHE A 20 10.68 18.68 -0.55
C PHE A 20 9.33 18.36 -1.21
N SER A 21 8.22 18.90 -0.71
CA SER A 21 6.90 18.78 -1.35
C SER A 21 6.93 19.29 -2.79
N LYS A 22 7.51 20.49 -3.02
CA LYS A 22 7.69 21.04 -4.36
C LYS A 22 8.57 20.17 -5.27
N PHE A 23 9.63 19.56 -4.72
CA PHE A 23 10.47 18.63 -5.46
C PHE A 23 9.65 17.40 -5.93
N LEU A 24 8.93 16.76 -5.03
CA LEU A 24 8.07 15.60 -5.36
C LEU A 24 7.03 15.97 -6.42
N ARG A 25 6.35 17.11 -6.24
CA ARG A 25 5.38 17.63 -7.22
C ARG A 25 6.00 17.77 -8.61
N LEU A 26 7.15 18.43 -8.73
CA LEU A 26 7.80 18.65 -10.02
C LEU A 26 8.20 17.34 -10.71
N VAL A 27 8.65 16.33 -9.94
CA VAL A 27 8.99 15.00 -10.47
C VAL A 27 7.74 14.30 -10.99
N LEU A 28 6.65 14.32 -10.23
CA LEU A 28 5.40 13.67 -10.59
C LEU A 28 4.68 14.35 -11.76
N GLU A 29 4.63 15.68 -11.79
CA GLU A 29 4.06 16.44 -12.89
C GLU A 29 4.80 16.19 -14.22
N ARG A 30 6.14 16.08 -14.19
CA ARG A 30 6.94 15.69 -15.36
C ARG A 30 6.62 14.28 -15.84
N ALA A 31 6.24 13.40 -14.94
CA ALA A 31 5.80 12.04 -15.26
C ALA A 31 4.31 11.96 -15.68
N GLY A 32 3.60 13.10 -15.72
CA GLY A 32 2.22 13.20 -16.19
C GLY A 32 1.15 13.01 -15.13
N TYR A 33 1.51 13.04 -13.84
CA TYR A 33 0.55 12.96 -12.74
C TYR A 33 0.02 14.36 -12.36
N GLU A 34 -1.28 14.47 -12.14
CA GLU A 34 -1.85 15.59 -11.41
C GLU A 34 -1.46 15.46 -9.94
N THR A 35 -1.02 16.57 -9.30
CA THR A 35 -0.49 16.52 -7.94
C THR A 35 -1.19 17.54 -7.05
N LEU A 36 -1.61 17.09 -5.89
CA LEU A 36 -2.16 17.91 -4.80
C LEU A 36 -1.15 17.95 -3.66
N GLU A 37 -1.09 19.06 -2.93
CA GLU A 37 -0.16 19.24 -1.81
C GLU A 37 -0.92 19.53 -0.51
N ALA A 38 -0.49 18.92 0.59
CA ALA A 38 -0.94 19.20 1.94
C ALA A 38 0.26 19.41 2.85
N ALA A 39 0.26 20.46 3.67
CA ALA A 39 1.33 20.77 4.61
C ALA A 39 1.03 20.26 6.04
N SER A 40 -0.09 19.58 6.25
CA SER A 40 -0.50 19.03 7.55
C SER A 40 -1.37 17.80 7.36
N GLY A 41 -1.47 16.97 8.41
CA GLY A 41 -2.33 15.80 8.42
C GLY A 41 -3.80 16.15 8.25
N GLU A 42 -4.27 17.23 8.87
CA GLU A 42 -5.66 17.68 8.79
C GLU A 42 -6.04 18.11 7.36
N ASP A 43 -5.12 18.83 6.68
CA ASP A 43 -5.31 19.21 5.28
C ASP A 43 -5.31 17.98 4.37
N ALA A 44 -4.43 17.02 4.63
CA ALA A 44 -4.37 15.77 3.89
C ALA A 44 -5.70 15.00 3.96
N LEU A 45 -6.28 14.83 5.15
CA LEU A 45 -7.57 14.16 5.34
C LEU A 45 -8.71 14.90 4.64
N ARG A 46 -8.71 16.25 4.69
CA ARG A 46 -9.71 17.08 4.01
C ARG A 46 -9.59 16.93 2.47
N ILE A 47 -8.39 17.08 1.91
CA ILE A 47 -8.15 16.97 0.47
C ILE A 47 -8.48 15.55 -0.03
N ALA A 48 -8.09 14.53 0.72
CA ALA A 48 -8.36 13.14 0.34
C ALA A 48 -9.86 12.83 0.26
N ARG A 49 -10.67 13.44 1.13
CA ARG A 49 -12.13 13.31 1.10
C ARG A 49 -12.73 13.92 -0.16
N ASP A 50 -12.25 15.11 -0.54
CA ASP A 50 -12.83 15.90 -1.63
C ASP A 50 -12.36 15.41 -3.02
N CYS A 51 -11.12 14.92 -3.13
CA CYS A 51 -10.46 14.66 -4.41
C CYS A 51 -10.18 13.16 -4.69
N SER A 52 -10.34 12.28 -3.69
CA SER A 52 -10.13 10.82 -3.84
C SER A 52 -8.84 10.46 -4.58
N PRO A 53 -7.65 10.77 -4.03
CA PRO A 53 -6.36 10.51 -4.69
C PRO A 53 -6.16 9.03 -4.97
N VAL A 54 -5.34 8.70 -6.00
CA VAL A 54 -4.97 7.31 -6.32
C VAL A 54 -3.76 6.84 -5.51
N VAL A 55 -2.84 7.76 -5.21
CA VAL A 55 -1.67 7.53 -4.36
C VAL A 55 -1.52 8.70 -3.40
N VAL A 56 -1.17 8.41 -2.15
CA VAL A 56 -0.80 9.40 -1.14
C VAL A 56 0.66 9.17 -0.75
N LEU A 57 1.51 10.17 -0.94
CA LEU A 57 2.88 10.22 -0.43
C LEU A 57 2.86 10.96 0.90
N LEU A 58 3.20 10.30 1.99
CA LEU A 58 2.94 10.78 3.34
C LEU A 58 4.21 10.81 4.17
N ASP A 59 4.63 12.00 4.63
CA ASP A 59 5.69 12.09 5.64
C ASP A 59 5.18 11.53 6.98
N ILE A 60 6.06 10.82 7.66
CA ILE A 60 5.80 10.30 9.00
C ILE A 60 5.84 11.43 10.03
N VAL A 61 6.77 12.37 9.87
CA VAL A 61 6.98 13.46 10.82
C VAL A 61 6.21 14.69 10.35
N LEU A 62 4.98 14.84 10.80
CA LEU A 62 4.14 15.98 10.51
C LEU A 62 3.83 16.77 11.79
N PRO A 63 3.56 18.06 11.69
CA PRO A 63 3.12 18.86 12.84
C PRO A 63 1.72 18.44 13.29
N ARG A 64 1.50 18.36 14.59
CA ARG A 64 0.23 18.05 15.29
C ARG A 64 -0.23 16.61 15.16
N LEU A 65 -0.60 16.14 13.98
CA LEU A 65 -0.94 14.75 13.70
C LEU A 65 0.29 14.05 13.10
N ASN A 66 0.72 12.92 13.66
CA ASN A 66 1.80 12.16 13.06
C ASN A 66 1.30 11.38 11.82
N GLY A 67 2.22 11.01 10.94
CA GLY A 67 1.88 10.33 9.69
C GLY A 67 1.14 9.01 9.90
N TYR A 68 1.34 8.31 11.01
CA TYR A 68 0.63 7.07 11.31
C TYR A 68 -0.86 7.31 11.58
N GLU A 69 -1.20 8.37 12.33
CA GLU A 69 -2.59 8.77 12.60
C GLU A 69 -3.28 9.21 11.29
N VAL A 70 -2.56 9.96 10.45
CA VAL A 70 -3.05 10.36 9.13
C VAL A 70 -3.28 9.13 8.23
N CYS A 71 -2.35 8.18 8.20
CA CYS A 71 -2.47 6.93 7.44
C CYS A 71 -3.71 6.14 7.86
N HIS A 72 -3.94 6.01 9.18
CA HIS A 72 -5.12 5.33 9.70
C HIS A 72 -6.42 6.01 9.24
N GLY A 73 -6.52 7.34 9.39
CA GLY A 73 -7.69 8.09 8.94
C GLY A 73 -7.92 8.03 7.42
N LEU A 74 -6.84 8.06 6.62
CA LEU A 74 -6.91 7.87 5.18
C LEU A 74 -7.41 6.47 4.82
N ARG A 75 -6.94 5.45 5.53
CA ARG A 75 -7.34 4.06 5.29
C ARG A 75 -8.80 3.81 5.66
N GLU A 76 -9.28 4.37 6.76
CA GLU A 76 -10.71 4.32 7.11
C GLU A 76 -11.60 4.98 6.06
N MET A 77 -11.12 6.08 5.45
CA MET A 77 -11.88 6.87 4.50
C MET A 77 -11.84 6.31 3.07
N LEU A 78 -10.66 5.91 2.61
CA LEU A 78 -10.40 5.54 1.22
C LEU A 78 -10.35 4.01 1.00
N GLY A 79 -10.19 3.21 2.07
CA GLY A 79 -9.99 1.77 1.94
C GLY A 79 -8.83 1.44 0.99
N ASP A 80 -9.04 0.50 0.07
CA ASP A 80 -8.07 0.08 -0.94
C ASP A 80 -8.16 0.90 -2.25
N THR A 81 -8.99 1.95 -2.29
CA THR A 81 -9.13 2.82 -3.46
C THR A 81 -8.01 3.86 -3.60
N ALA A 82 -7.09 3.91 -2.64
CA ALA A 82 -5.87 4.70 -2.68
C ALA A 82 -4.69 3.88 -2.13
N ALA A 83 -3.52 4.01 -2.75
CA ALA A 83 -2.28 3.51 -2.17
C ALA A 83 -1.65 4.57 -1.27
N ILE A 84 -1.09 4.16 -0.12
CA ILE A 84 -0.41 5.06 0.82
C ILE A 84 1.06 4.66 0.91
N VAL A 85 1.96 5.60 0.65
CA VAL A 85 3.41 5.42 0.70
C VAL A 85 3.98 6.34 1.76
N PHE A 86 4.61 5.79 2.77
CA PHE A 86 5.37 6.60 3.69
C PHE A 86 6.68 7.08 3.08
N ILE A 87 7.03 8.34 3.32
CA ILE A 87 8.34 8.92 3.00
C ILE A 87 8.94 9.46 4.29
N SER A 88 10.11 8.96 4.71
CA SER A 88 10.73 9.37 5.97
C SER A 88 12.18 9.79 5.80
N GLY A 89 12.58 10.86 6.50
CA GLY A 89 13.97 11.32 6.61
C GLY A 89 14.78 10.65 7.72
N ALA A 90 14.14 9.93 8.63
CA ALA A 90 14.84 9.23 9.70
C ALA A 90 15.54 7.98 9.16
N ARG A 91 16.75 7.68 9.67
CA ARG A 91 17.39 6.37 9.47
C ARG A 91 16.41 5.31 9.94
N THR A 92 15.94 4.51 9.01
CA THR A 92 14.93 3.53 9.23
C THR A 92 15.45 2.40 10.07
N ASP A 93 15.10 2.43 11.35
CA ASP A 93 15.12 1.20 12.12
C ASP A 93 14.12 0.22 11.42
N PRO A 94 14.48 -1.03 11.19
CA PRO A 94 13.54 -2.03 10.65
C PRO A 94 12.20 -2.09 11.39
N VAL A 95 12.18 -1.62 12.63
CA VAL A 95 10.98 -1.49 13.48
C VAL A 95 10.04 -0.38 12.96
N ASP A 96 10.58 0.74 12.47
CA ASP A 96 9.74 1.86 11.97
C ASP A 96 9.09 1.53 10.63
N VAL A 97 9.83 0.88 9.73
CA VAL A 97 9.29 0.38 8.45
C VAL A 97 8.17 -0.64 8.69
N ALA A 98 8.41 -1.59 9.60
CA ALA A 98 7.42 -2.61 9.95
C ALA A 98 6.18 -1.99 10.60
N SER A 99 6.34 -0.96 11.42
CA SER A 99 5.23 -0.24 12.06
C SER A 99 4.39 0.53 11.04
N GLY A 100 5.02 1.17 10.05
CA GLY A 100 4.31 1.87 8.97
C GLY A 100 3.43 0.95 8.13
N LEU A 101 3.97 -0.20 7.74
CA LEU A 101 3.22 -1.20 6.98
C LEU A 101 2.09 -1.85 7.83
N LEU A 102 2.27 -1.95 9.15
CA LEU A 102 1.24 -2.45 10.08
C LEU A 102 0.05 -1.51 10.22
N VAL A 103 0.27 -0.21 10.07
CA VAL A 103 -0.80 0.81 10.16
C VAL A 103 -1.61 0.91 8.85
N GLY A 104 -1.18 0.23 7.78
CA GLY A 104 -1.92 0.15 6.54
C GLY A 104 -1.28 0.86 5.35
N ALA A 105 0.00 1.25 5.42
CA ALA A 105 0.73 1.73 4.26
C ALA A 105 1.02 0.59 3.26
N ASP A 106 1.07 0.93 1.98
CA ASP A 106 1.34 0.00 0.89
C ASP A 106 2.83 -0.10 0.55
N ASP A 107 3.59 0.96 0.82
CA ASP A 107 5.03 1.02 0.56
C ASP A 107 5.71 2.04 1.49
N TYR A 108 7.04 2.05 1.48
CA TYR A 108 7.88 2.91 2.29
C TYR A 108 9.11 3.36 1.50
N MET A 109 9.43 4.66 1.55
CA MET A 109 10.60 5.26 0.92
C MET A 109 11.40 6.09 1.92
N VAL A 110 12.70 6.20 1.71
CA VAL A 110 13.63 6.95 2.57
C VAL A 110 14.10 8.21 1.85
N LYS A 111 14.08 9.36 2.54
CA LYS A 111 14.73 10.59 2.04
C LYS A 111 16.27 10.44 2.12
N PRO A 112 17.04 10.85 1.10
CA PRO A 112 16.60 11.47 -0.14
C PRO A 112 15.99 10.46 -1.12
N VAL A 113 14.91 10.86 -1.79
CA VAL A 113 14.17 10.03 -2.73
C VAL A 113 14.77 10.19 -4.14
N ASP A 114 15.07 9.07 -4.79
CA ASP A 114 15.46 9.05 -6.19
C ASP A 114 14.24 9.31 -7.09
N PRO A 115 14.30 10.26 -8.04
CA PRO A 115 13.17 10.62 -8.91
C PRO A 115 12.63 9.45 -9.73
N ASP A 116 13.51 8.61 -10.29
CA ASP A 116 13.10 7.49 -11.16
C ASP A 116 12.47 6.37 -10.32
N GLU A 117 12.99 6.11 -9.11
CA GLU A 117 12.40 5.19 -8.15
C GLU A 117 11.01 5.66 -7.72
N LEU A 118 10.85 6.96 -7.40
CA LEU A 118 9.56 7.54 -7.03
C LEU A 118 8.52 7.30 -8.13
N VAL A 119 8.85 7.68 -9.37
CA VAL A 119 7.93 7.55 -10.51
C VAL A 119 7.57 6.08 -10.77
N ALA A 120 8.55 5.17 -10.70
CA ALA A 120 8.31 3.74 -10.89
C ALA A 120 7.36 3.16 -9.83
N ARG A 121 7.57 3.49 -8.55
CA ARG A 121 6.73 3.02 -7.43
C ARG A 121 5.32 3.61 -7.48
N VAL A 122 5.20 4.93 -7.67
CA VAL A 122 3.89 5.60 -7.82
C VAL A 122 3.13 5.00 -9.00
N GLY A 123 3.80 4.78 -10.13
CA GLY A 123 3.18 4.17 -11.31
C GLY A 123 2.69 2.74 -11.09
N ALA A 124 3.44 1.92 -10.37
CA ALA A 124 3.04 0.56 -10.02
C ALA A 124 1.81 0.55 -9.10
N LEU A 125 1.81 1.40 -8.07
CA LEU A 125 0.72 1.53 -7.12
C LEU A 125 -0.54 2.11 -7.74
N ALA A 126 -0.40 3.17 -8.56
CA ALA A 126 -1.54 3.77 -9.27
C ALA A 126 -2.23 2.77 -10.20
N ARG A 127 -1.46 1.97 -10.95
CA ARG A 127 -2.03 0.90 -11.80
C ARG A 127 -2.77 -0.15 -10.99
N ARG A 128 -2.24 -0.55 -9.83
CA ARG A 128 -2.90 -1.51 -8.93
C ARG A 128 -4.24 -0.98 -8.45
N VAL A 129 -4.28 0.26 -7.96
CA VAL A 129 -5.50 0.91 -7.48
C VAL A 129 -6.52 1.13 -8.61
N GLN A 130 -6.07 1.55 -9.80
CA GLN A 130 -6.95 1.73 -10.96
C GLN A 130 -7.51 0.40 -11.47
N GLY A 131 -6.74 -0.68 -11.43
CA GLY A 131 -7.23 -2.04 -11.68
C GLY A 131 -8.37 -2.42 -10.74
N VAL A 132 -8.22 -2.16 -9.45
CA VAL A 132 -9.30 -2.36 -8.45
C VAL A 132 -10.53 -1.51 -8.77
N ARG A 133 -10.36 -0.23 -9.13
CA ARG A 133 -11.48 0.67 -9.49
C ARG A 133 -12.21 0.26 -10.79
N SER A 134 -11.50 -0.34 -11.73
CA SER A 134 -12.09 -0.81 -13.00
C SER A 134 -12.88 -2.11 -12.85
N GLU A 135 -12.58 -2.90 -11.83
CA GLU A 135 -13.22 -4.19 -11.55
C GLU A 135 -14.54 -4.06 -10.78
N ASP A 136 -14.88 -2.89 -10.24
CA ASP A 136 -16.14 -2.63 -9.54
C ASP A 136 -17.36 -2.58 -10.50
N ASN A 137 -17.13 -2.72 -11.81
CA ASN A 137 -18.15 -2.81 -12.86
C ASN A 137 -18.37 -4.26 -13.35
N GLY A 138 -18.54 -5.19 -12.42
CA GLY A 138 -19.19 -6.48 -12.72
C GLY A 138 -18.28 -7.63 -13.12
N THR A 139 -17.35 -7.99 -12.27
CA THR A 139 -16.97 -9.39 -11.95
C THR A 139 -15.86 -9.30 -10.87
N ARG A 140 -16.16 -9.67 -9.63
CA ARG A 140 -15.17 -9.76 -8.54
C ARG A 140 -14.18 -10.87 -8.88
N THR A 141 -13.15 -10.54 -9.66
CA THR A 141 -11.94 -11.37 -9.69
C THR A 141 -11.27 -11.20 -8.33
N ALA A 142 -11.12 -12.30 -7.61
CA ALA A 142 -10.46 -12.30 -6.31
C ALA A 142 -9.10 -11.58 -6.41
N PRO A 143 -8.73 -10.70 -5.45
CA PRO A 143 -7.47 -9.99 -5.49
C PRO A 143 -6.33 -10.99 -5.60
N LYS A 144 -5.48 -10.81 -6.63
CA LYS A 144 -4.39 -11.74 -6.90
C LYS A 144 -3.36 -11.68 -5.77
N LEU A 145 -3.16 -12.81 -5.12
CA LEU A 145 -2.05 -12.98 -4.20
C LEU A 145 -0.72 -12.84 -4.97
N THR A 146 0.26 -12.22 -4.35
CA THR A 146 1.63 -12.23 -4.88
C THR A 146 2.19 -13.66 -4.83
N PRO A 147 3.23 -14.01 -5.60
CA PRO A 147 3.86 -15.34 -5.51
C PRO A 147 4.27 -15.70 -4.09
N ARG A 148 4.75 -14.74 -3.30
CA ARG A 148 5.14 -14.95 -1.90
C ARG A 148 3.96 -15.17 -0.97
N GLU A 149 2.86 -14.46 -1.18
CA GLU A 149 1.62 -14.68 -0.43
C GLU A 149 0.97 -16.02 -0.77
N THR A 150 1.04 -16.44 -2.03
CA THR A 150 0.57 -17.77 -2.45
C THR A 150 1.37 -18.87 -1.76
N GLU A 151 2.70 -18.78 -1.77
CA GLU A 151 3.59 -19.72 -1.09
C GLU A 151 3.30 -19.82 0.43
N ILE A 152 3.09 -18.67 1.09
CA ILE A 152 2.74 -18.64 2.52
C ILE A 152 1.33 -19.21 2.75
N LEU A 153 0.37 -18.95 1.87
CA LEU A 153 -0.98 -19.50 1.97
C LEU A 153 -1.00 -21.02 1.79
N GLU A 154 -0.19 -21.56 0.89
CA GLU A 154 0.02 -23.00 0.73
C GLU A 154 0.61 -23.63 2.00
N MET A 155 1.64 -23.00 2.58
CA MET A 155 2.22 -23.45 3.84
C MET A 155 1.23 -23.39 5.01
N LEU A 156 0.35 -22.37 5.05
CA LEU A 156 -0.74 -22.29 6.02
C LEU A 156 -1.74 -23.43 5.84
N ALA A 157 -2.07 -23.78 4.60
CA ALA A 157 -2.97 -24.89 4.27
C ALA A 157 -2.36 -26.26 4.66
N ASP A 158 -1.03 -26.39 4.56
CA ASP A 158 -0.26 -27.55 5.00
C ASP A 158 -0.06 -27.59 6.53
N GLY A 159 -0.56 -26.60 7.28
CA GLY A 159 -0.48 -26.57 8.74
C GLY A 159 0.86 -26.10 9.30
N CYS A 160 1.74 -25.51 8.48
CA CYS A 160 3.03 -25.00 8.93
C CYS A 160 2.87 -23.89 9.98
N SER A 161 3.70 -23.94 11.03
CA SER A 161 3.75 -22.87 12.01
C SER A 161 4.46 -21.63 11.42
N GLN A 162 4.19 -20.46 11.99
CA GLN A 162 4.86 -19.21 11.57
C GLN A 162 6.38 -19.28 11.70
N ARG A 163 6.90 -20.07 12.65
CA ARG A 163 8.35 -20.31 12.83
C ARG A 163 8.91 -21.20 11.71
N ASP A 164 8.20 -22.26 11.37
CA ASP A 164 8.64 -23.20 10.32
C ASP A 164 8.65 -22.47 8.96
N MET A 165 7.60 -21.69 8.68
CA MET A 165 7.56 -20.83 7.48
C MET A 165 8.73 -19.85 7.43
N ALA A 166 9.06 -19.20 8.55
CA ALA A 166 10.17 -18.27 8.64
C ALA A 166 11.52 -18.93 8.33
N GLN A 167 11.74 -20.14 8.83
CA GLN A 167 12.95 -20.92 8.54
C GLN A 167 13.02 -21.34 7.08
N LEU A 168 11.95 -21.94 6.55
CA LEU A 168 11.90 -22.39 5.15
C LEU A 168 12.08 -21.26 4.16
N LEU A 169 11.55 -20.08 4.47
CA LEU A 169 11.57 -18.90 3.62
C LEU A 169 12.77 -17.97 3.87
N SER A 170 13.63 -18.30 4.85
CA SER A 170 14.80 -17.50 5.27
C SER A 170 14.45 -16.05 5.61
N ILE A 171 13.32 -15.82 6.28
CA ILE A 171 12.84 -14.51 6.75
C ILE A 171 12.47 -14.54 8.22
N SER A 172 12.20 -13.38 8.83
CA SER A 172 11.80 -13.36 10.23
C SER A 172 10.36 -13.88 10.44
N PRO A 173 10.03 -14.47 11.61
CA PRO A 173 8.65 -14.80 11.93
C PRO A 173 7.71 -13.60 11.86
N LYS A 174 8.19 -12.41 12.20
CA LYS A 174 7.43 -11.15 12.10
C LYS A 174 7.06 -10.84 10.64
N THR A 175 7.99 -11.04 9.71
CA THR A 175 7.75 -10.86 8.27
C THR A 175 6.71 -11.84 7.74
N VAL A 176 6.73 -13.10 8.21
CA VAL A 176 5.68 -14.08 7.88
C VAL A 176 4.32 -13.62 8.41
N GLY A 177 4.27 -13.06 9.63
CA GLY A 177 3.05 -12.49 10.21
C GLY A 177 2.44 -11.41 9.33
N LEU A 178 3.26 -10.49 8.82
CA LEU A 178 2.83 -9.42 7.91
C LEU A 178 2.23 -9.97 6.59
N HIS A 179 2.88 -10.96 5.98
CA HIS A 179 2.33 -11.59 4.78
C HIS A 179 0.98 -12.26 5.07
N ILE A 180 0.83 -12.88 6.24
CA ILE A 180 -0.46 -13.48 6.64
C ILE A 180 -1.54 -12.41 6.76
N GLU A 181 -1.26 -11.29 7.40
CA GLU A 181 -2.21 -10.16 7.52
C GLU A 181 -2.63 -9.62 6.15
N HIS A 182 -1.68 -9.44 5.22
CA HIS A 182 -1.99 -9.06 3.84
C HIS A 182 -2.86 -10.10 3.12
N ILE A 183 -2.60 -11.40 3.33
CA ILE A 183 -3.43 -12.48 2.78
C ILE A 183 -4.85 -12.40 3.34
N LEU A 184 -5.01 -12.17 4.66
CA LEU A 184 -6.32 -12.03 5.30
C LEU A 184 -7.11 -10.88 4.69
N GLY A 185 -6.48 -9.70 4.54
CA GLY A 185 -7.09 -8.53 3.89
C GLY A 185 -7.48 -8.79 2.44
N LYS A 186 -6.59 -9.40 1.64
CA LYS A 186 -6.85 -9.72 0.23
C LYS A 186 -7.94 -10.76 0.03
N LEU A 187 -8.10 -11.69 0.97
CA LEU A 187 -9.15 -12.72 0.92
C LEU A 187 -10.45 -12.26 1.57
N ASP A 188 -10.46 -11.08 2.20
CA ASP A 188 -11.58 -10.53 2.96
C ASP A 188 -12.03 -11.51 4.06
N VAL A 189 -11.07 -11.90 4.92
CA VAL A 189 -11.27 -12.85 6.02
C VAL A 189 -10.54 -12.40 7.27
N HIS A 190 -10.98 -12.82 8.45
CA HIS A 190 -10.49 -12.32 9.74
C HIS A 190 -9.67 -13.35 10.54
N SER A 191 -9.42 -14.53 9.98
CA SER A 191 -8.60 -15.56 10.65
C SER A 191 -7.84 -16.44 9.66
N ARG A 192 -6.72 -17.04 10.13
CA ARG A 192 -5.93 -18.00 9.35
C ARG A 192 -6.78 -19.18 8.87
N THR A 193 -7.64 -19.70 9.73
CA THR A 193 -8.55 -20.80 9.40
C THR A 193 -9.53 -20.39 8.29
N GLN A 194 -10.06 -19.19 8.34
CA GLN A 194 -10.91 -18.64 7.27
C GLN A 194 -10.13 -18.45 5.96
N ALA A 195 -8.86 -18.00 6.03
CA ALA A 195 -8.00 -17.88 4.85
C ALA A 195 -7.77 -19.22 4.17
N VAL A 196 -7.46 -20.26 4.92
CA VAL A 196 -7.29 -21.62 4.40
C VAL A 196 -8.60 -22.14 3.79
N ALA A 197 -9.73 -21.96 4.45
CA ALA A 197 -11.03 -22.34 3.92
C ALA A 197 -11.39 -21.57 2.64
N ALA A 198 -11.09 -20.27 2.57
CA ALA A 198 -11.27 -19.45 1.38
C ALA A 198 -10.35 -19.89 0.22
N ALA A 199 -9.09 -20.24 0.54
CA ALA A 199 -8.12 -20.74 -0.41
C ALA A 199 -8.60 -22.02 -1.12
N TYR A 200 -9.12 -22.98 -0.39
CA TYR A 200 -9.69 -24.20 -0.96
C TYR A 200 -10.96 -23.92 -1.79
N ARG A 201 -11.86 -23.07 -1.29
CA ARG A 201 -13.10 -22.72 -2.03
C ARG A 201 -12.83 -21.98 -3.35
N ARG A 202 -11.77 -21.16 -3.39
CA ARG A 202 -11.41 -20.36 -4.56
C ARG A 202 -10.35 -21.04 -5.45
N ASN A 203 -9.97 -22.31 -5.15
CA ASN A 203 -8.93 -23.07 -5.85
C ASN A 203 -7.58 -22.33 -5.92
N LEU A 204 -7.25 -21.57 -4.87
CA LEU A 204 -5.97 -20.85 -4.76
C LEU A 204 -4.83 -21.76 -4.27
N VAL A 205 -5.16 -22.87 -3.62
CA VAL A 205 -4.22 -23.91 -3.15
C VAL A 205 -4.71 -25.26 -3.62
N GLY A 206 -3.78 -26.12 -4.10
CA GLY A 206 -4.10 -27.46 -4.55
C GLY A 206 -4.38 -28.41 -3.35
N ARG A 207 -5.36 -29.29 -3.48
CA ARG A 207 -5.44 -30.45 -2.58
C ARG A 207 -4.26 -31.37 -2.91
N ARG A 208 -3.27 -31.42 -2.02
CA ARG A 208 -2.34 -32.55 -2.07
C ARG A 208 -3.12 -33.80 -1.65
N ALA A 209 -3.13 -34.80 -2.55
CA ALA A 209 -3.71 -36.12 -2.32
C ALA A 209 -2.86 -36.88 -1.28
#